data_1af54606055b0808e0870154f31709f8
#
_entry.id   1af54606055b0808e0870154f31709f8
#
_cell.length_a   1.000
_cell.length_b   1.000
_cell.length_c   1.000
_cell.angle_alpha   90.00
_cell.angle_beta   90.00
_cell.angle_gamma   90.00
#
_symmetry.space_group_name_H-M   'P 1'
#
loop_
_entity.id
_entity.type
_entity.pdbx_description
1 polymer ?
#
loop_
_entity_poly.entity_id
_entity_poly.type
_entity_poly.pdbx_seq_one_letter_code
_entity_poly.pdbx_strand_id
1 'polypeptide(L)'
;MDKRLEEFQRLLNEISAKGTGAAVDLLLRQMDPNQARCLQLCAIPHEFDISILRALAPDLSEDQARQYTDAFSKLSLVAKCGELLAVHEESRRYLFDKWLGSERGAEFNAASTRLSEYFGALSARLKTETATENSDAVEQAQRKRMFHLIGASRAEGLAEFERLCRQRREEMRFGQCETLIKLVHEYDSVLSPLEKAIVAYHEGKLAADRRQWSTAEELYNRVLSTPELSAQMRVKTLCRLGIVEDDQRHWAAAINLFQKGLEVADARPDCRQQIAHLHLNLGSSYRDNGHLPEAEKFLNKGIALAQEAHDLSSAADGYNAFGMFYLKLNDTRRATEAFETSLGYLEQIGDKFRCAQVYNNLGNAHFNAREWDKSERLFRQSLEVKRLAGDNAGQALTLTNLVRVYRAQQRIPEAVAALEQAGALFADVRDDYNAARVKRDLARLHRSLKNADLANRAFDQAIALFEHCHEFQEAQATREEARAKKRGLPWWVIVAIVVFVVFLALFVLAIAFHW
;
A
#
# COMPACT_ATOMS: atom_id res chain seq x y z
N MET A 1 9.32 61.74 -20.39
CA MET A 1 8.42 61.07 -19.38
C MET A 1 7.47 60.07 -20.04
N ASP A 2 6.98 60.32 -21.24
CA ASP A 2 6.01 59.44 -21.93
C ASP A 2 6.53 58.03 -22.32
N LYS A 3 7.75 57.93 -22.89
CA LYS A 3 8.27 56.62 -23.33
C LYS A 3 8.43 55.59 -22.19
N ARG A 4 8.83 56.02 -20.99
CA ARG A 4 8.93 55.14 -19.82
C ARG A 4 7.54 54.70 -19.29
N LEU A 5 6.55 55.61 -19.41
CA LEU A 5 5.18 55.32 -18.99
C LEU A 5 4.49 54.34 -19.96
N GLU A 6 4.73 54.53 -21.28
CA GLU A 6 4.24 53.63 -22.32
C GLU A 6 4.87 52.23 -22.20
N GLU A 7 6.17 52.19 -21.93
CA GLU A 7 6.89 50.93 -21.70
C GLU A 7 6.40 50.21 -20.43
N PHE A 8 6.16 50.97 -19.35
CA PHE A 8 5.59 50.42 -18.10
C PHE A 8 4.16 49.95 -18.30
N GLN A 9 3.29 50.67 -19.01
CA GLN A 9 1.96 50.25 -19.34
C GLN A 9 1.94 49.02 -20.26
N ARG A 10 2.82 48.93 -21.22
CA ARG A 10 3.00 47.76 -22.08
C ARG A 10 3.42 46.53 -21.25
N LEU A 11 4.32 46.69 -20.29
CA LEU A 11 4.78 45.66 -19.38
C LEU A 11 3.66 45.19 -18.43
N LEU A 12 2.87 46.11 -17.86
CA LEU A 12 1.69 45.78 -17.05
C LEU A 12 0.65 45.00 -17.84
N ASN A 13 0.40 45.39 -19.09
CA ASN A 13 -0.51 44.70 -19.98
C ASN A 13 0.00 43.29 -20.35
N GLU A 14 1.30 43.14 -20.55
CA GLU A 14 1.94 41.85 -20.83
C GLU A 14 1.86 40.91 -19.62
N ILE A 15 2.09 41.41 -18.41
CA ILE A 15 1.94 40.67 -17.16
C ILE A 15 0.45 40.27 -16.91
N SER A 16 -0.46 41.22 -17.14
CA SER A 16 -1.90 40.98 -16.97
C SER A 16 -2.46 39.96 -17.97
N ALA A 17 -1.92 39.92 -19.18
CA ALA A 17 -2.37 39.03 -20.26
C ALA A 17 -1.72 37.65 -20.24
N LYS A 18 -0.46 37.55 -19.79
CA LYS A 18 0.37 36.32 -19.86
C LYS A 18 0.72 35.74 -18.48
N GLY A 19 0.24 36.33 -17.39
CA GLY A 19 0.38 35.83 -16.02
C GLY A 19 1.82 35.81 -15.49
N THR A 20 2.08 34.90 -14.52
CA THR A 20 3.35 34.78 -13.78
C THR A 20 4.57 34.63 -14.68
N GLY A 21 4.44 33.91 -15.79
CA GLY A 21 5.55 33.69 -16.73
C GLY A 21 6.13 34.95 -17.35
N ALA A 22 5.28 35.94 -17.74
CA ALA A 22 5.73 37.21 -18.30
C ALA A 22 6.49 38.05 -17.27
N ALA A 23 6.04 38.01 -16.00
CA ALA A 23 6.72 38.70 -14.91
C ALA A 23 8.14 38.13 -14.66
N VAL A 24 8.26 36.80 -14.67
CA VAL A 24 9.54 36.10 -14.52
C VAL A 24 10.50 36.43 -15.68
N ASP A 25 10.03 36.41 -16.95
CA ASP A 25 10.84 36.73 -18.11
C ASP A 25 11.29 38.18 -18.09
N LEU A 26 10.45 39.10 -17.64
CA LEU A 26 10.82 40.51 -17.50
C LEU A 26 11.90 40.67 -16.44
N LEU A 27 11.77 40.05 -15.28
CA LEU A 27 12.78 40.09 -14.24
C LEU A 27 14.13 39.56 -14.75
N LEU A 28 14.15 38.44 -15.44
CA LEU A 28 15.35 37.82 -15.97
C LEU A 28 16.06 38.74 -17.01
N ARG A 29 15.30 39.48 -17.82
CA ARG A 29 15.87 40.44 -18.79
C ARG A 29 16.53 41.67 -18.13
N GLN A 30 16.12 42.00 -16.90
CA GLN A 30 16.69 43.15 -16.15
C GLN A 30 17.90 42.75 -15.29
N MET A 31 18.16 41.46 -15.10
CA MET A 31 19.28 40.95 -14.33
C MET A 31 20.57 40.86 -15.16
N ASP A 32 21.71 40.82 -14.48
CA ASP A 32 22.96 40.39 -15.10
C ASP A 32 22.79 39.01 -15.74
N PRO A 33 23.30 38.79 -16.98
CA PRO A 33 23.07 37.52 -17.70
C PRO A 33 23.51 36.28 -16.92
N ASN A 34 24.61 36.34 -16.15
CA ASN A 34 25.08 35.21 -15.33
C ASN A 34 24.16 34.98 -14.14
N GLN A 35 23.71 36.06 -13.49
CA GLN A 35 22.73 35.95 -12.40
C GLN A 35 21.38 35.37 -12.90
N ALA A 36 20.91 35.87 -14.06
CA ALA A 36 19.66 35.37 -14.67
C ALA A 36 19.76 33.87 -14.99
N ARG A 37 20.90 33.44 -15.57
CA ARG A 37 21.18 32.01 -15.82
C ARG A 37 21.18 31.19 -14.52
N CYS A 38 21.85 31.67 -13.48
CA CYS A 38 21.93 31.01 -12.20
C CYS A 38 20.55 30.90 -11.52
N LEU A 39 19.73 31.95 -11.58
CA LEU A 39 18.35 31.91 -11.06
C LEU A 39 17.48 30.92 -11.84
N GLN A 40 17.61 30.86 -13.16
CA GLN A 40 16.92 29.82 -13.96
C GLN A 40 17.35 28.40 -13.57
N LEU A 41 18.64 28.16 -13.31
CA LEU A 41 19.16 26.88 -12.84
C LEU A 41 18.61 26.53 -11.46
N CYS A 42 18.41 27.51 -10.55
CA CYS A 42 17.81 27.32 -9.25
C CYS A 42 16.33 26.86 -9.28
N ALA A 43 15.66 26.93 -10.42
CA ALA A 43 14.33 26.37 -10.61
C ALA A 43 14.33 24.85 -10.89
N ILE A 44 15.48 24.26 -11.19
CA ILE A 44 15.60 22.80 -11.41
C ILE A 44 15.39 22.04 -10.10
N PRO A 45 16.09 22.32 -8.98
CA PRO A 45 15.75 21.76 -7.67
C PRO A 45 14.54 22.49 -7.07
N HIS A 46 13.87 21.84 -6.10
CA HIS A 46 12.78 22.46 -5.36
C HIS A 46 13.29 23.50 -4.37
N GLU A 47 14.50 23.29 -3.86
CA GLU A 47 15.17 24.12 -2.87
C GLU A 47 16.65 24.21 -3.20
N PHE A 48 17.31 25.31 -2.85
CA PHE A 48 18.73 25.50 -3.09
C PHE A 48 19.39 26.31 -1.96
N ASP A 49 20.69 26.13 -1.85
CA ASP A 49 21.63 26.89 -1.02
C ASP A 49 22.90 27.21 -1.84
N ILE A 50 23.92 27.72 -1.20
CA ILE A 50 25.22 27.99 -1.81
C ILE A 50 25.82 26.71 -2.41
N SER A 51 25.71 25.58 -1.71
CA SER A 51 26.28 24.30 -2.12
C SER A 51 25.58 23.74 -3.38
N ILE A 52 24.25 23.80 -3.40
CA ILE A 52 23.43 23.38 -4.54
C ILE A 52 23.64 24.33 -5.72
N LEU A 53 23.71 25.64 -5.49
CA LEU A 53 24.01 26.61 -6.57
C LEU A 53 25.38 26.35 -7.19
N ARG A 54 26.40 26.03 -6.38
CA ARG A 54 27.74 25.67 -6.90
C ARG A 54 27.74 24.35 -7.66
N ALA A 55 26.93 23.39 -7.24
CA ALA A 55 26.73 22.15 -8.00
C ALA A 55 26.07 22.43 -9.36
N LEU A 56 25.08 23.34 -9.41
CA LEU A 56 24.42 23.76 -10.65
C LEU A 56 25.32 24.54 -11.59
N ALA A 57 26.13 25.46 -11.07
CA ALA A 57 27.01 26.36 -11.78
C ALA A 57 28.46 26.27 -11.23
N PRO A 58 29.22 25.23 -11.61
CA PRO A 58 30.56 24.97 -11.08
C PRO A 58 31.60 26.00 -11.47
N ASP A 59 31.29 26.86 -12.42
CA ASP A 59 32.06 28.02 -12.83
C ASP A 59 32.04 29.18 -11.82
N LEU A 60 31.13 29.15 -10.84
CA LEU A 60 31.07 30.17 -9.79
C LEU A 60 32.08 29.92 -8.67
N SER A 61 32.79 30.99 -8.26
CA SER A 61 33.51 30.98 -7.00
C SER A 61 32.54 30.94 -5.81
N GLU A 62 33.03 30.57 -4.64
CA GLU A 62 32.18 30.53 -3.42
C GLU A 62 31.63 31.91 -3.07
N ASP A 63 32.43 32.95 -3.22
CA ASP A 63 32.02 34.34 -2.97
C ASP A 63 30.93 34.80 -3.95
N GLN A 64 31.06 34.46 -5.23
CA GLN A 64 30.03 34.75 -6.23
C GLN A 64 28.72 33.98 -5.93
N ALA A 65 28.81 32.69 -5.58
CA ALA A 65 27.65 31.91 -5.22
C ALA A 65 26.94 32.48 -3.97
N ARG A 66 27.71 32.91 -2.97
CA ARG A 66 27.18 33.59 -1.78
C ARG A 66 26.49 34.91 -2.14
N GLN A 67 27.16 35.75 -2.96
CA GLN A 67 26.60 37.02 -3.43
C GLN A 67 25.27 36.79 -4.21
N TYR A 68 25.22 35.77 -5.08
CA TYR A 68 24.02 35.48 -5.86
C TYR A 68 22.89 34.93 -4.96
N THR A 69 23.21 34.05 -4.03
CA THR A 69 22.23 33.51 -3.07
C THR A 69 21.63 34.66 -2.22
N ASP A 70 22.45 35.58 -1.74
CA ASP A 70 22.00 36.75 -0.99
C ASP A 70 21.11 37.66 -1.86
N ALA A 71 21.48 37.88 -3.13
CA ALA A 71 20.68 38.66 -4.07
C ALA A 71 19.31 37.97 -4.32
N PHE A 72 19.31 36.65 -4.55
CA PHE A 72 18.08 35.88 -4.82
C PHE A 72 17.15 35.87 -3.63
N SER A 73 17.68 35.80 -2.39
CA SER A 73 16.89 35.85 -1.16
C SER A 73 16.03 37.12 -1.00
N LYS A 74 16.31 38.17 -1.76
CA LYS A 74 15.61 39.47 -1.76
C LYS A 74 14.55 39.58 -2.85
N LEU A 75 14.51 38.62 -3.78
CA LEU A 75 13.56 38.62 -4.89
C LEU A 75 12.18 38.16 -4.38
N SER A 76 11.12 38.82 -4.84
CA SER A 76 9.75 38.49 -4.48
C SER A 76 9.29 37.11 -4.95
N LEU A 77 10.00 36.51 -5.91
CA LEU A 77 9.73 35.17 -6.43
C LEU A 77 10.52 34.08 -5.71
N VAL A 78 11.31 34.41 -4.67
CA VAL A 78 12.10 33.47 -3.89
C VAL A 78 11.66 33.51 -2.42
N ALA A 79 11.31 32.37 -1.88
CA ALA A 79 10.94 32.19 -0.47
C ALA A 79 12.12 31.63 0.34
N LYS A 80 12.15 31.93 1.63
CA LYS A 80 13.04 31.28 2.60
C LYS A 80 12.35 30.09 3.22
N CYS A 81 12.99 28.90 3.14
CA CYS A 81 12.53 27.66 3.71
C CYS A 81 13.57 27.16 4.74
N GLY A 82 13.55 27.74 5.95
CA GLY A 82 14.62 27.53 6.94
C GLY A 82 15.94 28.12 6.47
N GLU A 83 16.97 27.31 6.34
CA GLU A 83 18.29 27.71 5.80
C GLU A 83 18.37 27.65 4.27
N LEU A 84 17.38 27.07 3.62
CA LEU A 84 17.30 26.93 2.17
C LEU A 84 16.46 28.06 1.54
N LEU A 85 16.64 28.25 0.24
CA LEU A 85 15.83 29.11 -0.60
C LEU A 85 15.03 28.26 -1.59
N ALA A 86 13.84 28.69 -1.94
CA ALA A 86 13.00 28.05 -2.94
C ALA A 86 12.41 29.10 -3.89
N VAL A 87 12.44 28.84 -5.19
CA VAL A 87 11.65 29.64 -6.14
C VAL A 87 10.18 29.33 -5.93
N HIS A 88 9.32 30.34 -5.84
CA HIS A 88 7.87 30.14 -5.68
C HIS A 88 7.33 29.17 -6.74
N GLU A 89 6.44 28.28 -6.32
CA GLU A 89 6.03 27.10 -7.09
C GLU A 89 5.58 27.42 -8.52
N GLU A 90 4.74 28.45 -8.73
CA GLU A 90 4.28 28.83 -10.07
C GLU A 90 5.44 29.32 -10.96
N SER A 91 6.36 30.12 -10.40
CA SER A 91 7.54 30.61 -11.10
C SER A 91 8.53 29.50 -11.40
N ARG A 92 8.72 28.59 -10.42
CA ARG A 92 9.55 27.40 -10.56
C ARG A 92 9.03 26.51 -11.69
N ARG A 93 7.73 26.19 -11.68
CA ARG A 93 7.08 25.36 -12.69
C ARG A 93 7.22 25.96 -14.08
N TYR A 94 6.98 27.26 -14.22
CA TYR A 94 7.17 27.97 -15.49
C TYR A 94 8.61 27.85 -16.03
N LEU A 95 9.62 28.06 -15.16
CA LEU A 95 11.02 27.94 -15.55
C LEU A 95 11.42 26.49 -15.81
N PHE A 96 10.92 25.54 -15.02
CA PHE A 96 11.20 24.13 -15.17
C PHE A 96 10.62 23.59 -16.49
N ASP A 97 9.39 23.95 -16.84
CA ASP A 97 8.76 23.59 -18.12
C ASP A 97 9.55 24.16 -19.32
N LYS A 98 10.12 25.35 -19.17
CA LYS A 98 11.04 25.90 -20.18
C LYS A 98 12.30 25.05 -20.34
N TRP A 99 12.86 24.54 -19.25
CA TRP A 99 14.02 23.66 -19.32
C TRP A 99 13.68 22.35 -20.03
N LEU A 100 12.52 21.77 -19.75
CA LEU A 100 12.06 20.51 -20.36
C LEU A 100 11.81 20.66 -21.87
N GLY A 101 11.29 21.81 -22.31
CA GLY A 101 10.90 22.08 -23.71
C GLY A 101 11.94 22.80 -24.57
N SER A 102 13.12 23.15 -24.02
CA SER A 102 14.05 24.09 -24.68
C SER A 102 15.15 23.43 -25.51
N GLU A 103 15.73 24.19 -26.45
CA GLU A 103 17.00 23.89 -27.13
C GLU A 103 18.19 23.76 -26.15
N ARG A 104 18.00 24.14 -24.86
CA ARG A 104 18.97 24.01 -23.77
C ARG A 104 18.92 22.66 -23.06
N GLY A 105 18.32 21.64 -23.63
CA GLY A 105 18.23 20.30 -23.04
C GLY A 105 19.57 19.71 -22.57
N ALA A 106 20.66 20.02 -23.28
CA ALA A 106 22.00 19.60 -22.87
C ALA A 106 22.47 20.27 -21.56
N GLU A 107 22.15 21.55 -21.35
CA GLU A 107 22.48 22.28 -20.11
C GLU A 107 21.63 21.75 -18.94
N PHE A 108 20.34 21.52 -19.17
CA PHE A 108 19.42 20.90 -18.19
C PHE A 108 19.90 19.51 -17.78
N ASN A 109 20.25 18.65 -18.74
CA ASN A 109 20.74 17.31 -18.44
C ASN A 109 22.06 17.34 -17.65
N ALA A 110 23.00 18.25 -18.04
CA ALA A 110 24.26 18.42 -17.33
C ALA A 110 24.05 18.93 -15.89
N ALA A 111 23.14 19.89 -15.68
CA ALA A 111 22.78 20.37 -14.35
C ALA A 111 22.13 19.27 -13.51
N SER A 112 21.20 18.52 -14.09
CA SER A 112 20.51 17.39 -13.45
C SER A 112 21.50 16.27 -13.09
N THR A 113 22.48 15.97 -13.95
CA THR A 113 23.56 15.02 -13.66
C THR A 113 24.33 15.44 -12.42
N ARG A 114 24.83 16.68 -12.38
CA ARG A 114 25.59 17.20 -11.23
C ARG A 114 24.78 17.16 -9.92
N LEU A 115 23.48 17.49 -9.98
CA LEU A 115 22.62 17.41 -8.81
C LEU A 115 22.38 15.96 -8.37
N SER A 116 22.20 15.03 -9.31
CA SER A 116 22.05 13.61 -8.98
C SER A 116 23.29 13.04 -8.29
N GLU A 117 24.49 13.43 -8.75
CA GLU A 117 25.77 13.09 -8.14
C GLU A 117 25.93 13.72 -6.75
N TYR A 118 25.61 15.01 -6.61
CA TYR A 118 25.64 15.74 -5.34
C TYR A 118 24.75 15.06 -4.28
N PHE A 119 23.49 14.78 -4.61
CA PHE A 119 22.58 14.12 -3.68
C PHE A 119 22.92 12.64 -3.46
N GLY A 120 23.54 11.98 -4.42
CA GLY A 120 24.11 10.64 -4.27
C GLY A 120 25.23 10.61 -3.24
N ALA A 121 26.19 11.51 -3.35
CA ALA A 121 27.29 11.67 -2.38
C ALA A 121 26.77 12.07 -0.99
N LEU A 122 25.79 12.99 -0.91
CA LEU A 122 25.15 13.39 0.33
C LEU A 122 24.46 12.19 1.01
N SER A 123 23.69 11.40 0.25
CA SER A 123 23.02 10.20 0.79
C SER A 123 24.02 9.17 1.32
N ALA A 124 25.14 8.96 0.61
CA ALA A 124 26.19 8.03 1.03
C ALA A 124 26.87 8.51 2.34
N ARG A 125 27.19 9.82 2.45
CA ARG A 125 27.77 10.41 3.65
C ARG A 125 26.82 10.30 4.85
N LEU A 126 25.55 10.65 4.67
CA LEU A 126 24.54 10.57 5.74
C LEU A 126 24.35 9.14 6.24
N LYS A 127 24.45 8.12 5.37
CA LYS A 127 24.39 6.71 5.79
C LYS A 127 25.56 6.30 6.67
N THR A 128 26.75 6.86 6.46
CA THR A 128 27.93 6.56 7.28
C THR A 128 27.92 7.30 8.63
N GLU A 129 27.31 8.48 8.67
CA GLU A 129 27.21 9.31 9.88
C GLU A 129 26.06 8.87 10.78
N THR A 130 24.98 8.32 10.20
CA THR A 130 23.81 7.85 10.94
C THR A 130 23.81 6.32 10.97
N ALA A 131 23.76 5.72 12.17
CA ALA A 131 23.73 4.26 12.36
C ALA A 131 22.47 3.58 11.78
N THR A 132 21.54 4.33 11.20
CA THR A 132 20.28 3.83 10.62
C THR A 132 20.14 4.28 9.18
N GLU A 133 19.95 3.32 8.26
CA GLU A 133 19.65 3.59 6.84
C GLU A 133 18.37 4.40 6.61
N ASN A 134 17.53 4.55 7.62
CA ASN A 134 16.18 5.13 7.59
C ASN A 134 16.09 6.52 8.22
N SER A 135 17.17 7.30 8.25
CA SER A 135 17.02 8.69 8.67
C SER A 135 16.26 9.49 7.60
N ASP A 136 15.37 10.38 8.02
CA ASP A 136 14.61 11.26 7.11
C ASP A 136 15.51 12.03 6.14
N ALA A 137 16.72 12.40 6.58
CA ALA A 137 17.72 13.09 5.78
C ALA A 137 18.26 12.22 4.62
N VAL A 138 18.55 10.93 4.90
CA VAL A 138 18.98 9.98 3.86
C VAL A 138 17.89 9.81 2.81
N GLU A 139 16.65 9.65 3.26
CA GLU A 139 15.51 9.48 2.36
C GLU A 139 15.26 10.72 1.51
N GLN A 140 15.36 11.90 2.10
CA GLN A 140 15.24 13.16 1.36
C GLN A 140 16.32 13.27 0.30
N ALA A 141 17.57 12.91 0.62
CA ALA A 141 18.66 12.92 -0.35
C ALA A 141 18.43 11.88 -1.48
N GLN A 142 17.95 10.67 -1.17
CA GLN A 142 17.61 9.66 -2.18
C GLN A 142 16.49 10.13 -3.11
N ARG A 143 15.45 10.74 -2.57
CA ARG A 143 14.33 11.29 -3.34
C ARG A 143 14.78 12.41 -4.29
N LYS A 144 15.58 13.35 -3.77
CA LYS A 144 16.16 14.43 -4.59
C LYS A 144 17.09 13.86 -5.67
N ARG A 145 17.91 12.87 -5.35
CA ARG A 145 18.74 12.16 -6.32
C ARG A 145 17.91 11.54 -7.45
N MET A 146 16.87 10.77 -7.10
CA MET A 146 15.98 10.14 -8.10
C MET A 146 15.36 11.20 -9.03
N PHE A 147 14.82 12.28 -8.47
CA PHE A 147 14.23 13.37 -9.26
C PHE A 147 15.22 13.93 -10.30
N HIS A 148 16.43 14.27 -9.88
CA HIS A 148 17.43 14.80 -10.78
C HIS A 148 17.98 13.73 -11.75
N LEU A 149 18.02 12.47 -11.34
CA LEU A 149 18.43 11.38 -12.21
C LEU A 149 17.45 11.20 -13.40
N ILE A 150 16.14 11.44 -13.22
CA ILE A 150 15.16 11.46 -14.33
C ILE A 150 15.52 12.56 -15.34
N GLY A 151 15.90 13.75 -14.87
CA GLY A 151 16.33 14.85 -15.73
C GLY A 151 17.65 14.59 -16.45
N ALA A 152 18.56 13.82 -15.86
CA ALA A 152 19.84 13.44 -16.45
C ALA A 152 19.70 12.28 -17.45
N SER A 153 19.02 11.23 -17.04
CA SER A 153 18.79 9.99 -17.79
C SER A 153 17.44 9.41 -17.37
N ARG A 154 16.42 9.53 -18.23
CA ARG A 154 15.07 9.04 -17.91
C ARG A 154 15.05 7.56 -17.56
N ALA A 155 15.79 6.74 -18.30
CA ALA A 155 15.84 5.30 -18.05
C ALA A 155 16.40 4.96 -16.66
N GLU A 156 17.52 5.57 -16.28
CA GLU A 156 18.15 5.37 -14.97
C GLU A 156 17.29 5.94 -13.83
N GLY A 157 16.70 7.12 -14.05
CA GLY A 157 15.85 7.78 -13.08
C GLY A 157 14.57 6.97 -12.80
N LEU A 158 13.93 6.42 -13.83
CA LEU A 158 12.77 5.56 -13.68
C LEU A 158 13.14 4.21 -13.05
N ALA A 159 14.29 3.64 -13.36
CA ALA A 159 14.77 2.43 -12.67
C ALA A 159 14.98 2.68 -11.16
N GLU A 160 15.55 3.83 -10.79
CA GLU A 160 15.69 4.23 -9.38
C GLU A 160 14.34 4.50 -8.72
N PHE A 161 13.40 5.13 -9.43
CA PHE A 161 12.01 5.29 -8.99
C PHE A 161 11.35 3.94 -8.68
N GLU A 162 11.43 2.97 -9.60
CA GLU A 162 10.88 1.63 -9.39
C GLU A 162 11.51 0.93 -8.18
N ARG A 163 12.83 1.07 -8.01
CA ARG A 163 13.56 0.52 -6.87
C ARG A 163 13.09 1.12 -5.55
N LEU A 164 13.00 2.45 -5.48
CA LEU A 164 12.55 3.17 -4.29
C LEU A 164 11.09 2.87 -3.97
N CYS A 165 10.19 2.87 -4.97
CA CYS A 165 8.79 2.51 -4.77
C CYS A 165 8.63 1.09 -4.22
N ARG A 166 9.41 0.12 -4.74
CA ARG A 166 9.41 -1.24 -4.23
C ARG A 166 9.83 -1.27 -2.77
N GLN A 167 10.98 -0.69 -2.45
CA GLN A 167 11.50 -0.64 -1.08
C GLN A 167 10.51 0.01 -0.11
N ARG A 168 9.94 1.17 -0.46
CA ARG A 168 9.00 1.89 0.42
C ARG A 168 7.69 1.13 0.63
N ARG A 169 7.23 0.37 -0.37
CA ARG A 169 6.05 -0.50 -0.22
C ARG A 169 6.34 -1.69 0.68
N GLU A 170 7.50 -2.33 0.56
CA GLU A 170 7.95 -3.39 1.46
C GLU A 170 8.07 -2.91 2.91
N GLU A 171 8.43 -1.64 3.12
CA GLU A 171 8.46 -0.95 4.40
C GLU A 171 7.09 -0.39 4.84
N MET A 172 6.00 -0.61 4.09
CA MET A 172 4.64 -0.07 4.31
C MET A 172 4.56 1.48 4.33
N ARG A 173 5.55 2.15 3.75
CA ARG A 173 5.69 3.63 3.74
C ARG A 173 4.97 4.23 2.53
N PHE A 174 3.66 4.00 2.41
CA PHE A 174 2.85 4.38 1.24
C PHE A 174 2.82 5.87 0.93
N GLY A 175 2.85 6.74 1.96
CA GLY A 175 2.93 8.19 1.74
C GLY A 175 4.21 8.63 1.03
N GLN A 176 5.30 7.91 1.24
CA GLN A 176 6.55 8.17 0.54
C GLN A 176 6.51 7.72 -0.92
N CYS A 177 5.85 6.58 -1.21
CA CYS A 177 5.59 6.17 -2.60
C CYS A 177 4.78 7.23 -3.34
N GLU A 178 3.75 7.79 -2.72
CA GLU A 178 2.94 8.86 -3.29
C GLU A 178 3.79 10.11 -3.61
N THR A 179 4.70 10.46 -2.71
CA THR A 179 5.63 11.57 -2.95
C THR A 179 6.56 11.30 -4.13
N LEU A 180 7.10 10.08 -4.26
CA LEU A 180 7.92 9.70 -5.41
C LEU A 180 7.14 9.80 -6.72
N ILE A 181 5.91 9.33 -6.76
CA ILE A 181 5.02 9.38 -7.92
C ILE A 181 4.76 10.85 -8.33
N LYS A 182 4.42 11.72 -7.36
CA LYS A 182 4.21 13.15 -7.63
C LYS A 182 5.42 13.82 -8.26
N LEU A 183 6.63 13.47 -7.80
CA LEU A 183 7.86 14.01 -8.38
C LEU A 183 8.09 13.55 -9.82
N VAL A 184 7.75 12.30 -10.16
CA VAL A 184 7.88 11.82 -11.54
C VAL A 184 6.89 12.52 -12.47
N HIS A 185 5.67 12.83 -11.99
CA HIS A 185 4.67 13.57 -12.77
C HIS A 185 5.11 14.99 -13.18
N GLU A 186 6.09 15.59 -12.50
CA GLU A 186 6.66 16.85 -12.96
C GLU A 186 7.33 16.74 -14.35
N TYR A 187 7.68 15.52 -14.77
CA TYR A 187 8.26 15.21 -16.08
C TYR A 187 7.23 14.73 -17.12
N ASP A 188 5.92 14.74 -16.83
CA ASP A 188 4.88 14.17 -17.72
C ASP A 188 4.91 14.71 -19.16
N SER A 189 5.33 15.98 -19.35
CA SER A 189 5.42 16.59 -20.68
C SER A 189 6.47 15.94 -21.59
N VAL A 190 7.47 15.28 -21.01
CA VAL A 190 8.60 14.68 -21.74
C VAL A 190 8.67 13.15 -21.62
N LEU A 191 7.82 12.55 -20.79
CA LEU A 191 7.73 11.10 -20.68
C LEU A 191 7.00 10.50 -21.89
N SER A 192 7.58 9.45 -22.46
CA SER A 192 6.95 8.63 -23.51
C SER A 192 5.74 7.87 -22.97
N PRO A 193 4.84 7.36 -23.83
CA PRO A 193 3.72 6.51 -23.41
C PRO A 193 4.14 5.29 -22.59
N LEU A 194 5.28 4.66 -22.92
CA LEU A 194 5.81 3.51 -22.17
C LEU A 194 6.31 3.90 -20.78
N GLU A 195 7.01 5.04 -20.67
CA GLU A 195 7.48 5.57 -19.39
C GLU A 195 6.30 5.96 -18.48
N LYS A 196 5.25 6.58 -19.03
CA LYS A 196 3.99 6.86 -18.32
C LYS A 196 3.30 5.58 -17.86
N ALA A 197 3.37 4.50 -18.63
CA ALA A 197 2.82 3.22 -18.23
C ALA A 197 3.55 2.62 -17.02
N ILE A 198 4.87 2.80 -16.90
CA ILE A 198 5.64 2.40 -15.71
C ILE A 198 5.11 3.14 -14.47
N VAL A 199 4.95 4.46 -14.57
CA VAL A 199 4.43 5.28 -13.46
C VAL A 199 3.01 4.82 -13.07
N ALA A 200 2.11 4.71 -14.06
CA ALA A 200 0.73 4.26 -13.84
C ALA A 200 0.65 2.85 -13.23
N TYR A 201 1.56 1.94 -13.57
CA TYR A 201 1.66 0.63 -12.93
C TYR A 201 1.97 0.74 -11.43
N HIS A 202 2.88 1.62 -11.04
CA HIS A 202 3.21 1.83 -9.62
C HIS A 202 2.12 2.58 -8.86
N GLU A 203 1.42 3.52 -9.51
CA GLU A 203 0.21 4.15 -8.97
C GLU A 203 -0.89 3.10 -8.72
N GLY A 204 -1.13 2.22 -9.70
CA GLY A 204 -2.09 1.13 -9.57
C GLY A 204 -1.77 0.19 -8.41
N LYS A 205 -0.47 -0.12 -8.20
CA LYS A 205 -0.04 -0.90 -7.02
C LYS A 205 -0.33 -0.17 -5.71
N LEU A 206 -0.06 1.12 -5.64
CA LEU A 206 -0.33 1.93 -4.45
C LEU A 206 -1.84 2.04 -4.18
N ALA A 207 -2.65 2.23 -5.21
CA ALA A 207 -4.10 2.25 -5.10
C ALA A 207 -4.66 0.91 -4.59
N ALA A 208 -4.16 -0.22 -5.12
CA ALA A 208 -4.53 -1.55 -4.66
C ALA A 208 -4.16 -1.79 -3.19
N ASP A 209 -2.95 -1.40 -2.76
CA ASP A 209 -2.53 -1.50 -1.36
C ASP A 209 -3.44 -0.68 -0.42
N ARG A 210 -4.02 0.41 -0.90
CA ARG A 210 -5.00 1.25 -0.19
C ARG A 210 -6.45 0.80 -0.38
N ARG A 211 -6.69 -0.33 -1.04
CA ARG A 211 -8.03 -0.85 -1.38
C ARG A 211 -8.88 0.09 -2.23
N GLN A 212 -8.25 0.97 -3.00
CA GLN A 212 -8.89 1.84 -3.98
C GLN A 212 -9.06 1.07 -5.30
N TRP A 213 -9.95 0.07 -5.31
CA TRP A 213 -10.05 -0.95 -6.34
C TRP A 213 -10.34 -0.35 -7.72
N SER A 214 -11.34 0.51 -7.83
CA SER A 214 -11.70 1.15 -9.11
C SER A 214 -10.55 1.98 -9.71
N THR A 215 -9.81 2.72 -8.87
CA THR A 215 -8.63 3.46 -9.30
C THR A 215 -7.51 2.53 -9.77
N ALA A 216 -7.28 1.43 -9.05
CA ALA A 216 -6.28 0.43 -9.45
C ALA A 216 -6.63 -0.22 -10.78
N GLU A 217 -7.89 -0.60 -10.99
CA GLU A 217 -8.40 -1.16 -12.25
C GLU A 217 -8.24 -0.20 -13.42
N GLU A 218 -8.63 1.07 -13.25
CA GLU A 218 -8.46 2.11 -14.27
C GLU A 218 -7.00 2.28 -14.67
N LEU A 219 -6.10 2.38 -13.69
CA LEU A 219 -4.67 2.54 -13.91
C LEU A 219 -4.07 1.33 -14.64
N TYR A 220 -4.39 0.09 -14.23
CA TYR A 220 -3.90 -1.10 -14.89
C TYR A 220 -4.47 -1.27 -16.31
N ASN A 221 -5.74 -0.92 -16.54
CA ASN A 221 -6.31 -0.92 -17.86
C ASN A 221 -5.65 0.13 -18.78
N ARG A 222 -5.31 1.32 -18.25
CA ARG A 222 -4.52 2.33 -18.97
C ARG A 222 -3.14 1.79 -19.35
N VAL A 223 -2.45 1.07 -18.45
CA VAL A 223 -1.19 0.39 -18.76
C VAL A 223 -1.38 -0.63 -19.89
N LEU A 224 -2.39 -1.49 -19.80
CA LEU A 224 -2.65 -2.55 -20.79
C LEU A 224 -3.00 -2.00 -22.19
N SER A 225 -3.57 -0.79 -22.26
CA SER A 225 -3.90 -0.11 -23.51
C SER A 225 -2.71 0.61 -24.15
N THR A 226 -1.55 0.67 -23.48
CA THR A 226 -0.36 1.36 -23.99
C THR A 226 0.19 0.60 -25.23
N PRO A 227 0.40 1.29 -26.37
CA PRO A 227 1.02 0.70 -27.54
C PRO A 227 2.43 0.18 -27.22
N GLU A 228 2.83 -0.91 -27.89
CA GLU A 228 4.18 -1.50 -27.80
C GLU A 228 4.59 -1.91 -26.37
N LEU A 229 3.62 -2.10 -25.47
CA LEU A 229 3.88 -2.55 -24.11
C LEU A 229 4.61 -3.90 -24.15
N SER A 230 5.74 -4.00 -23.45
CA SER A 230 6.51 -5.24 -23.37
C SER A 230 5.66 -6.40 -22.81
N ALA A 231 5.91 -7.62 -23.29
CA ALA A 231 5.19 -8.79 -22.80
C ALA A 231 5.35 -8.96 -21.28
N GLN A 232 6.55 -8.72 -20.75
CA GLN A 232 6.82 -8.79 -19.31
C GLN A 232 5.96 -7.80 -18.52
N MET A 233 5.84 -6.54 -18.98
CA MET A 233 4.99 -5.53 -18.32
C MET A 233 3.51 -5.90 -18.46
N ARG A 234 3.08 -6.41 -19.63
CA ARG A 234 1.71 -6.89 -19.84
C ARG A 234 1.35 -8.02 -18.89
N VAL A 235 2.23 -9.01 -18.74
CA VAL A 235 2.05 -10.13 -17.81
C VAL A 235 1.98 -9.66 -16.35
N LYS A 236 2.92 -8.78 -15.94
CA LYS A 236 2.90 -8.19 -14.59
C LYS A 236 1.60 -7.44 -14.32
N THR A 237 1.10 -6.69 -15.30
CA THR A 237 -0.12 -5.88 -15.15
C THR A 237 -1.36 -6.75 -15.09
N LEU A 238 -1.48 -7.77 -15.95
CA LEU A 238 -2.58 -8.75 -15.92
C LEU A 238 -2.60 -9.50 -14.58
N CYS A 239 -1.43 -9.88 -14.06
CA CYS A 239 -1.32 -10.52 -12.75
C CYS A 239 -1.83 -9.58 -11.63
N ARG A 240 -1.45 -8.30 -11.65
CA ARG A 240 -1.92 -7.33 -10.65
C ARG A 240 -3.40 -7.04 -10.73
N LEU A 241 -3.94 -6.90 -11.95
CA LEU A 241 -5.37 -6.73 -12.15
C LEU A 241 -6.15 -7.97 -11.66
N GLY A 242 -5.64 -9.17 -11.94
CA GLY A 242 -6.21 -10.41 -11.43
C GLY A 242 -6.22 -10.49 -9.89
N ILE A 243 -5.16 -9.99 -9.22
CA ILE A 243 -5.13 -9.90 -7.75
C ILE A 243 -6.18 -8.92 -7.24
N VAL A 244 -6.38 -7.77 -7.90
CA VAL A 244 -7.43 -6.80 -7.52
C VAL A 244 -8.82 -7.43 -7.63
N GLU A 245 -9.10 -8.20 -8.66
CA GLU A 245 -10.36 -8.93 -8.80
C GLU A 245 -10.53 -10.04 -7.74
N ASP A 246 -9.44 -10.75 -7.42
CA ASP A 246 -9.44 -11.80 -6.39
C ASP A 246 -9.73 -11.23 -5.00
N ASP A 247 -9.12 -10.10 -4.65
CA ASP A 247 -9.36 -9.38 -3.38
C ASP A 247 -10.81 -8.90 -3.24
N GLN A 248 -11.47 -8.58 -4.36
CA GLN A 248 -12.91 -8.25 -4.45
C GLN A 248 -13.81 -9.51 -4.48
N ARG A 249 -13.23 -10.72 -4.46
CA ARG A 249 -13.91 -12.01 -4.58
C ARG A 249 -14.57 -12.26 -5.95
N HIS A 250 -14.12 -11.57 -6.97
CA HIS A 250 -14.51 -11.81 -8.36
C HIS A 250 -13.65 -12.93 -8.96
N TRP A 251 -13.65 -14.10 -8.33
CA TRP A 251 -12.70 -15.20 -8.65
C TRP A 251 -12.73 -15.64 -10.12
N ALA A 252 -13.87 -15.63 -10.76
CA ALA A 252 -13.98 -15.99 -12.19
C ALA A 252 -13.24 -14.96 -13.08
N ALA A 253 -13.35 -13.67 -12.78
CA ALA A 253 -12.63 -12.61 -13.47
C ALA A 253 -11.12 -12.72 -13.22
N ALA A 254 -10.71 -12.94 -11.97
CA ALA A 254 -9.32 -13.15 -11.58
C ALA A 254 -8.69 -14.33 -12.34
N ILE A 255 -9.35 -15.49 -12.34
CA ILE A 255 -8.89 -16.68 -13.07
C ILE A 255 -8.70 -16.38 -14.57
N ASN A 256 -9.64 -15.69 -15.20
CA ASN A 256 -9.53 -15.30 -16.62
C ASN A 256 -8.32 -14.41 -16.88
N LEU A 257 -8.07 -13.42 -16.01
CA LEU A 257 -6.92 -12.51 -16.13
C LEU A 257 -5.58 -13.24 -15.94
N PHE A 258 -5.48 -14.15 -14.98
CA PHE A 258 -4.28 -14.96 -14.79
C PHE A 258 -4.03 -15.92 -15.97
N GLN A 259 -5.09 -16.50 -16.55
CA GLN A 259 -4.98 -17.33 -17.75
C GLN A 259 -4.49 -16.52 -18.96
N LYS A 260 -5.05 -15.33 -19.20
CA LYS A 260 -4.54 -14.39 -20.21
C LYS A 260 -3.07 -14.03 -19.96
N GLY A 261 -2.67 -13.86 -18.70
CA GLY A 261 -1.28 -13.63 -18.34
C GLY A 261 -0.37 -14.81 -18.75
N LEU A 262 -0.82 -16.06 -18.53
CA LEU A 262 -0.09 -17.25 -18.96
C LEU A 262 0.00 -17.35 -20.48
N GLU A 263 -1.08 -17.09 -21.23
CA GLU A 263 -1.07 -17.08 -22.70
C GLU A 263 -0.02 -16.10 -23.26
N VAL A 264 0.12 -14.92 -22.65
CA VAL A 264 1.14 -13.94 -23.04
C VAL A 264 2.55 -14.40 -22.67
N ALA A 265 2.70 -15.13 -21.57
CA ALA A 265 3.99 -15.54 -21.00
C ALA A 265 4.54 -16.84 -21.62
N ASP A 266 3.68 -17.73 -22.14
CA ASP A 266 3.97 -19.15 -22.42
C ASP A 266 5.11 -19.37 -23.43
N ALA A 267 5.36 -18.44 -24.33
CA ALA A 267 6.43 -18.53 -25.33
C ALA A 267 7.69 -17.71 -24.97
N ARG A 268 7.84 -17.24 -23.72
CA ARG A 268 8.84 -16.21 -23.39
C ARG A 268 9.72 -16.59 -22.20
N PRO A 269 11.01 -16.90 -22.44
CA PRO A 269 11.95 -17.28 -21.37
C PRO A 269 12.14 -16.18 -20.29
N ASP A 270 11.97 -14.92 -20.68
CA ASP A 270 12.07 -13.75 -19.80
C ASP A 270 10.90 -13.60 -18.81
N CYS A 271 9.82 -14.38 -18.99
CA CYS A 271 8.63 -14.37 -18.12
C CYS A 271 8.58 -15.54 -17.11
N ARG A 272 9.63 -16.34 -16.96
CA ARG A 272 9.58 -17.55 -16.10
C ARG A 272 9.13 -17.27 -14.66
N GLN A 273 9.66 -16.22 -14.05
CA GLN A 273 9.28 -15.83 -12.69
C GLN A 273 7.79 -15.45 -12.61
N GLN A 274 7.30 -14.70 -13.60
CA GLN A 274 5.90 -14.30 -13.68
C GLN A 274 4.97 -15.50 -13.88
N ILE A 275 5.42 -16.53 -14.62
CA ILE A 275 4.65 -17.77 -14.81
C ILE A 275 4.44 -18.50 -13.49
N ALA A 276 5.47 -18.60 -12.63
CA ALA A 276 5.32 -19.17 -11.30
C ALA A 276 4.27 -18.42 -10.47
N HIS A 277 4.38 -17.09 -10.39
CA HIS A 277 3.38 -16.26 -9.69
C HIS A 277 1.97 -16.40 -10.23
N LEU A 278 1.78 -16.46 -11.56
CA LEU A 278 0.47 -16.66 -12.17
C LEU A 278 -0.13 -18.02 -11.79
N HIS A 279 0.67 -19.09 -11.76
CA HIS A 279 0.18 -20.40 -11.32
C HIS A 279 -0.21 -20.40 -9.85
N LEU A 280 0.56 -19.76 -8.97
CA LEU A 280 0.25 -19.64 -7.54
C LEU A 280 -1.05 -18.86 -7.30
N ASN A 281 -1.23 -17.73 -8.01
CA ASN A 281 -2.46 -16.94 -7.91
C ASN A 281 -3.67 -17.69 -8.48
N LEU A 282 -3.53 -18.38 -9.62
CA LEU A 282 -4.57 -19.27 -10.16
C LEU A 282 -4.97 -20.33 -9.13
N GLY A 283 -4.00 -20.99 -8.51
CA GLY A 283 -4.26 -21.98 -7.47
C GLY A 283 -5.02 -21.40 -6.29
N SER A 284 -4.66 -20.19 -5.84
CA SER A 284 -5.35 -19.48 -4.77
C SER A 284 -6.79 -19.13 -5.15
N SER A 285 -7.01 -18.54 -6.34
CA SER A 285 -8.36 -18.20 -6.80
C SER A 285 -9.24 -19.43 -7.03
N TYR A 286 -8.69 -20.52 -7.56
CA TYR A 286 -9.43 -21.79 -7.67
C TYR A 286 -9.79 -22.35 -6.30
N ARG A 287 -8.89 -22.31 -5.31
CA ARG A 287 -9.17 -22.69 -3.93
C ARG A 287 -10.35 -21.90 -3.36
N ASP A 288 -10.33 -20.57 -3.54
CA ASP A 288 -11.34 -19.70 -2.95
C ASP A 288 -12.69 -19.83 -3.65
N ASN A 289 -12.66 -20.08 -4.97
CA ASN A 289 -13.83 -20.42 -5.77
C ASN A 289 -14.35 -21.86 -5.54
N GLY A 290 -13.66 -22.68 -4.73
CA GLY A 290 -14.09 -24.04 -4.37
C GLY A 290 -13.67 -25.16 -5.32
N HIS A 291 -12.90 -24.85 -6.37
CA HIS A 291 -12.36 -25.83 -7.34
C HIS A 291 -11.03 -26.41 -6.81
N LEU A 292 -11.13 -27.29 -5.81
CA LEU A 292 -9.96 -27.80 -5.07
C LEU A 292 -8.97 -28.64 -5.90
N PRO A 293 -9.41 -29.51 -6.86
CA PRO A 293 -8.47 -30.26 -7.72
C PRO A 293 -7.63 -29.33 -8.60
N GLU A 294 -8.24 -28.31 -9.19
CA GLU A 294 -7.54 -27.32 -10.00
C GLU A 294 -6.59 -26.49 -9.15
N ALA A 295 -7.02 -26.10 -7.94
CA ALA A 295 -6.19 -25.38 -6.99
C ALA A 295 -4.89 -26.15 -6.69
N GLU A 296 -4.99 -27.43 -6.31
CA GLU A 296 -3.82 -28.27 -6.03
C GLU A 296 -2.88 -28.39 -7.22
N LYS A 297 -3.44 -28.62 -8.42
CA LYS A 297 -2.66 -28.72 -9.68
C LYS A 297 -1.85 -27.45 -9.94
N PHE A 298 -2.48 -26.27 -9.85
CA PHE A 298 -1.81 -25.00 -10.15
C PHE A 298 -0.82 -24.59 -9.06
N LEU A 299 -1.11 -24.84 -7.77
CA LEU A 299 -0.17 -24.59 -6.68
C LEU A 299 1.08 -25.45 -6.82
N ASN A 300 0.93 -26.76 -7.09
CA ASN A 300 2.06 -27.66 -7.33
C ASN A 300 2.95 -27.15 -8.49
N LYS A 301 2.33 -26.75 -9.60
CA LYS A 301 3.06 -26.25 -10.76
C LYS A 301 3.80 -24.94 -10.46
N GLY A 302 3.15 -24.02 -9.73
CA GLY A 302 3.78 -22.76 -9.33
C GLY A 302 4.96 -22.96 -8.41
N ILE A 303 4.87 -23.85 -7.41
CA ILE A 303 5.97 -24.18 -6.49
C ILE A 303 7.13 -24.84 -7.24
N ALA A 304 6.84 -25.82 -8.11
CA ALA A 304 7.89 -26.48 -8.89
C ALA A 304 8.69 -25.48 -9.74
N LEU A 305 8.00 -24.57 -10.44
CA LEU A 305 8.64 -23.50 -11.23
C LEU A 305 9.44 -22.52 -10.36
N ALA A 306 8.96 -22.18 -9.17
CA ALA A 306 9.68 -21.32 -8.24
C ALA A 306 10.97 -22.00 -7.73
N GLN A 307 10.90 -23.29 -7.41
CA GLN A 307 12.06 -24.07 -6.96
C GLN A 307 13.09 -24.24 -8.09
N GLU A 308 12.65 -24.56 -9.31
CA GLU A 308 13.55 -24.66 -10.48
C GLU A 308 14.25 -23.33 -10.78
N ALA A 309 13.57 -22.20 -10.53
CA ALA A 309 14.13 -20.87 -10.70
C ALA A 309 14.96 -20.38 -9.49
N HIS A 310 15.10 -21.19 -8.42
CA HIS A 310 15.69 -20.79 -7.13
C HIS A 310 15.06 -19.50 -6.56
N ASP A 311 13.78 -19.24 -6.87
CA ASP A 311 13.02 -18.10 -6.37
C ASP A 311 12.40 -18.43 -5.01
N LEU A 312 13.19 -18.21 -3.95
CA LEU A 312 12.79 -18.47 -2.57
C LEU A 312 11.53 -17.68 -2.18
N SER A 313 11.36 -16.48 -2.76
CA SER A 313 10.21 -15.62 -2.51
C SER A 313 8.91 -16.24 -3.02
N SER A 314 8.89 -16.68 -4.28
CA SER A 314 7.74 -17.35 -4.88
C SER A 314 7.47 -18.72 -4.25
N ALA A 315 8.54 -19.46 -3.88
CA ALA A 315 8.41 -20.73 -3.16
C ALA A 315 7.70 -20.53 -1.80
N ALA A 316 8.09 -19.49 -1.04
CA ALA A 316 7.44 -19.15 0.22
C ALA A 316 5.95 -18.85 0.03
N ASP A 317 5.59 -18.04 -0.98
CA ASP A 317 4.19 -17.73 -1.29
C ASP A 317 3.40 -18.99 -1.68
N GLY A 318 4.02 -19.89 -2.44
CA GLY A 318 3.42 -21.16 -2.83
C GLY A 318 3.10 -22.06 -1.62
N TYR A 319 4.06 -22.23 -0.72
CA TYR A 319 3.83 -23.02 0.50
C TYR A 319 2.84 -22.37 1.45
N ASN A 320 2.80 -21.03 1.56
CA ASN A 320 1.75 -20.34 2.30
C ASN A 320 0.36 -20.59 1.67
N ALA A 321 0.26 -20.56 0.34
CA ALA A 321 -0.98 -20.86 -0.38
C ALA A 321 -1.42 -22.32 -0.18
N PHE A 322 -0.47 -23.27 -0.12
CA PHE A 322 -0.77 -24.66 0.24
C PHE A 322 -1.23 -24.80 1.68
N GLY A 323 -0.63 -24.08 2.61
CA GLY A 323 -1.10 -24.06 3.98
C GLY A 323 -2.57 -23.64 4.07
N MET A 324 -2.95 -22.59 3.36
CA MET A 324 -4.34 -22.14 3.25
C MET A 324 -5.23 -23.17 2.54
N PHE A 325 -4.73 -23.85 1.52
CA PHE A 325 -5.44 -24.94 0.83
C PHE A 325 -5.76 -26.10 1.79
N TYR A 326 -4.77 -26.56 2.56
CA TYR A 326 -4.97 -27.64 3.53
C TYR A 326 -5.88 -27.23 4.70
N LEU A 327 -5.84 -25.95 5.13
CA LEU A 327 -6.83 -25.46 6.10
C LEU A 327 -8.27 -25.57 5.56
N LYS A 328 -8.49 -25.29 4.29
CA LYS A 328 -9.80 -25.44 3.66
C LYS A 328 -10.27 -26.90 3.59
N LEU A 329 -9.33 -27.84 3.50
CA LEU A 329 -9.58 -29.28 3.60
C LEU A 329 -9.70 -29.79 5.05
N ASN A 330 -9.57 -28.92 6.06
CA ASN A 330 -9.47 -29.26 7.48
C ASN A 330 -8.28 -30.19 7.82
N ASP A 331 -7.26 -30.27 6.95
CA ASP A 331 -6.02 -30.99 7.22
C ASP A 331 -5.02 -30.05 7.91
N THR A 332 -5.22 -29.87 9.21
CA THR A 332 -4.39 -28.96 10.02
C THR A 332 -2.92 -29.39 10.06
N ARG A 333 -2.61 -30.70 10.01
CA ARG A 333 -1.23 -31.19 10.03
C ARG A 333 -0.46 -30.74 8.79
N ARG A 334 -0.99 -31.03 7.58
CA ARG A 334 -0.35 -30.60 6.34
C ARG A 334 -0.33 -29.08 6.19
N ALA A 335 -1.34 -28.37 6.71
CA ALA A 335 -1.34 -26.92 6.73
C ALA A 335 -0.18 -26.36 7.56
N THR A 336 0.05 -26.90 8.76
CA THR A 336 1.17 -26.51 9.63
C THR A 336 2.51 -26.74 8.96
N GLU A 337 2.74 -27.94 8.41
CA GLU A 337 3.98 -28.29 7.68
C GLU A 337 4.26 -27.32 6.51
N ALA A 338 3.22 -26.98 5.75
CA ALA A 338 3.35 -26.04 4.64
C ALA A 338 3.68 -24.61 5.11
N PHE A 339 3.03 -24.11 6.17
CA PHE A 339 3.34 -22.78 6.71
C PHE A 339 4.74 -22.72 7.32
N GLU A 340 5.21 -23.78 8.02
CA GLU A 340 6.57 -23.85 8.55
C GLU A 340 7.61 -23.84 7.42
N THR A 341 7.34 -24.54 6.31
CA THR A 341 8.19 -24.51 5.12
C THR A 341 8.25 -23.10 4.53
N SER A 342 7.10 -22.41 4.42
CA SER A 342 7.03 -21.02 3.97
C SER A 342 7.87 -20.10 4.86
N LEU A 343 7.76 -20.24 6.20
CA LEU A 343 8.56 -19.46 7.15
C LEU A 343 10.05 -19.68 6.95
N GLY A 344 10.49 -20.92 6.74
CA GLY A 344 11.90 -21.24 6.49
C GLY A 344 12.47 -20.51 5.27
N TYR A 345 11.70 -20.38 4.18
CA TYR A 345 12.10 -19.59 3.02
C TYR A 345 12.11 -18.08 3.31
N LEU A 346 11.10 -17.57 4.02
CA LEU A 346 11.00 -16.13 4.36
C LEU A 346 12.12 -15.69 5.30
N GLU A 347 12.51 -16.53 6.26
CA GLU A 347 13.63 -16.28 7.16
C GLU A 347 14.96 -16.23 6.41
N GLN A 348 15.17 -17.11 5.43
CA GLN A 348 16.37 -17.09 4.58
C GLN A 348 16.52 -15.79 3.78
N ILE A 349 15.42 -15.21 3.30
CA ILE A 349 15.43 -13.92 2.58
C ILE A 349 15.29 -12.71 3.50
N GLY A 350 15.09 -12.91 4.80
CA GLY A 350 14.95 -11.84 5.80
C GLY A 350 13.64 -11.04 5.73
N ASP A 351 12.58 -11.59 5.10
CA ASP A 351 11.29 -10.91 4.94
C ASP A 351 10.41 -11.08 6.19
N LYS A 352 10.69 -10.26 7.19
CA LYS A 352 9.96 -10.25 8.46
C LYS A 352 8.47 -9.94 8.29
N PHE A 353 8.12 -9.10 7.31
CA PHE A 353 6.73 -8.70 7.11
C PHE A 353 5.87 -9.87 6.62
N ARG A 354 6.31 -10.61 5.61
CA ARG A 354 5.60 -11.81 5.15
C ARG A 354 5.62 -12.92 6.21
N CYS A 355 6.69 -13.04 7.01
CA CYS A 355 6.68 -13.93 8.18
C CYS A 355 5.49 -13.65 9.10
N ALA A 356 5.16 -12.37 9.33
CA ALA A 356 4.00 -12.01 10.17
C ALA A 356 2.67 -12.49 9.59
N GLN A 357 2.53 -12.49 8.26
CA GLN A 357 1.33 -13.04 7.59
C GLN A 357 1.26 -14.55 7.80
N VAL A 358 2.37 -15.26 7.64
CA VAL A 358 2.44 -16.71 7.84
C VAL A 358 2.23 -17.07 9.31
N TYR A 359 2.78 -16.32 10.27
CA TYR A 359 2.48 -16.50 11.71
C TYR A 359 0.98 -16.39 11.99
N ASN A 360 0.30 -15.43 11.37
CA ASN A 360 -1.15 -15.30 11.50
C ASN A 360 -1.90 -16.53 10.94
N ASN A 361 -1.48 -17.05 9.79
CA ASN A 361 -2.08 -18.23 9.17
C ASN A 361 -1.80 -19.51 10.00
N LEU A 362 -0.57 -19.66 10.48
CA LEU A 362 -0.18 -20.74 11.38
C LEU A 362 -0.93 -20.67 12.71
N GLY A 363 -1.15 -19.46 13.25
CA GLY A 363 -2.02 -19.22 14.41
C GLY A 363 -3.44 -19.72 14.19
N ASN A 364 -4.01 -19.51 12.98
CA ASN A 364 -5.31 -20.07 12.61
C ASN A 364 -5.28 -21.61 12.53
N ALA A 365 -4.21 -22.21 12.02
CA ALA A 365 -4.05 -23.66 11.99
C ALA A 365 -4.06 -24.25 13.41
N HIS A 366 -3.28 -23.70 14.32
CA HIS A 366 -3.26 -24.12 15.73
C HIS A 366 -4.58 -23.84 16.46
N PHE A 367 -5.29 -22.74 16.10
CA PHE A 367 -6.64 -22.50 16.60
C PHE A 367 -7.59 -23.64 16.22
N ASN A 368 -7.58 -24.08 14.97
CA ASN A 368 -8.42 -25.19 14.50
C ASN A 368 -8.04 -26.52 15.18
N ALA A 369 -6.76 -26.71 15.50
CA ALA A 369 -6.27 -27.84 16.30
C ALA A 369 -6.62 -27.76 17.80
N ARG A 370 -7.25 -26.67 18.26
CA ARG A 370 -7.53 -26.37 19.68
C ARG A 370 -6.27 -26.18 20.55
N GLU A 371 -5.15 -25.86 19.93
CA GLU A 371 -3.89 -25.56 20.60
C GLU A 371 -3.80 -24.05 20.91
N TRP A 372 -4.68 -23.59 21.81
CA TRP A 372 -4.95 -22.18 22.07
C TRP A 372 -3.71 -21.37 22.43
N ASP A 373 -2.81 -21.93 23.24
CA ASP A 373 -1.60 -21.22 23.70
C ASP A 373 -0.58 -21.03 22.58
N LYS A 374 -0.45 -21.99 21.67
CA LYS A 374 0.40 -21.84 20.48
C LYS A 374 -0.20 -20.82 19.53
N SER A 375 -1.50 -20.89 19.31
CA SER A 375 -2.25 -19.94 18.48
C SER A 375 -2.06 -18.50 18.99
N GLU A 376 -2.23 -18.28 20.30
CA GLU A 376 -2.04 -16.96 20.92
C GLU A 376 -0.62 -16.43 20.71
N ARG A 377 0.41 -17.26 20.95
CA ARG A 377 1.82 -16.86 20.74
C ARG A 377 2.08 -16.41 19.31
N LEU A 378 1.61 -17.16 18.33
CA LEU A 378 1.81 -16.88 16.91
C LEU A 378 1.09 -15.58 16.47
N PHE A 379 -0.15 -15.38 16.93
CA PHE A 379 -0.86 -14.13 16.69
C PHE A 379 -0.15 -12.92 17.33
N ARG A 380 0.42 -13.07 18.53
CA ARG A 380 1.20 -12.01 19.16
C ARG A 380 2.49 -11.71 18.42
N GLN A 381 3.20 -12.74 17.90
CA GLN A 381 4.37 -12.54 17.04
C GLN A 381 3.99 -11.78 15.76
N SER A 382 2.90 -12.17 15.10
CA SER A 382 2.37 -11.46 13.94
C SER A 382 2.04 -10.00 14.27
N LEU A 383 1.35 -9.76 15.39
CA LEU A 383 0.93 -8.44 15.83
C LEU A 383 2.12 -7.52 16.08
N GLU A 384 3.17 -8.00 16.73
CA GLU A 384 4.36 -7.21 17.03
C GLU A 384 5.10 -6.76 15.75
N VAL A 385 5.29 -7.66 14.78
CA VAL A 385 5.92 -7.29 13.50
C VAL A 385 5.07 -6.27 12.74
N LYS A 386 3.75 -6.46 12.69
CA LYS A 386 2.83 -5.53 12.04
C LYS A 386 2.80 -4.16 12.72
N ARG A 387 2.93 -4.13 14.05
CA ARG A 387 3.03 -2.89 14.83
C ARG A 387 4.29 -2.12 14.46
N LEU A 388 5.43 -2.79 14.39
CA LEU A 388 6.71 -2.18 13.99
C LEU A 388 6.69 -1.69 12.54
N ALA A 389 5.96 -2.37 11.67
CA ALA A 389 5.78 -1.99 10.27
C ALA A 389 4.73 -0.89 10.05
N GLY A 390 3.96 -0.49 11.08
CA GLY A 390 2.86 0.46 10.94
C GLY A 390 1.65 -0.08 10.16
N ASP A 391 1.52 -1.41 10.02
CA ASP A 391 0.40 -2.07 9.34
C ASP A 391 -0.84 -2.10 10.26
N ASN A 392 -1.55 -0.97 10.34
CA ASN A 392 -2.74 -0.83 11.19
C ASN A 392 -3.87 -1.79 10.79
N ALA A 393 -4.08 -2.00 9.50
CA ALA A 393 -5.10 -2.93 9.01
C ALA A 393 -4.76 -4.38 9.38
N GLY A 394 -3.52 -4.81 9.17
CA GLY A 394 -3.04 -6.14 9.55
C GLY A 394 -3.05 -6.37 11.06
N GLN A 395 -2.72 -5.34 11.87
CA GLN A 395 -2.86 -5.40 13.33
C GLN A 395 -4.31 -5.68 13.73
N ALA A 396 -5.26 -4.90 13.18
CA ALA A 396 -6.68 -5.05 13.47
C ALA A 396 -7.21 -6.45 13.13
N LEU A 397 -6.83 -6.99 11.97
CA LEU A 397 -7.17 -8.37 11.57
C LEU A 397 -6.59 -9.41 12.54
N THR A 398 -5.34 -9.23 12.96
CA THR A 398 -4.69 -10.16 13.91
C THR A 398 -5.35 -10.11 15.30
N LEU A 399 -5.73 -8.91 15.75
CA LEU A 399 -6.49 -8.74 16.99
C LEU A 399 -7.86 -9.45 16.93
N THR A 400 -8.57 -9.39 15.80
CA THR A 400 -9.83 -10.13 15.64
C THR A 400 -9.63 -11.66 15.70
N ASN A 401 -8.47 -12.17 15.25
CA ASN A 401 -8.14 -13.58 15.43
C ASN A 401 -7.83 -13.92 16.90
N LEU A 402 -7.11 -13.06 17.62
CA LEU A 402 -6.88 -13.21 19.06
C LEU A 402 -8.19 -13.24 19.87
N VAL A 403 -9.19 -12.45 19.49
CA VAL A 403 -10.53 -12.49 20.12
C VAL A 403 -11.13 -13.90 20.07
N ARG A 404 -10.94 -14.62 18.95
CA ARG A 404 -11.43 -16.01 18.83
C ARG A 404 -10.76 -16.92 19.87
N VAL A 405 -9.44 -16.75 20.08
CA VAL A 405 -8.67 -17.51 21.08
C VAL A 405 -9.14 -17.17 22.49
N TYR A 406 -9.22 -15.87 22.85
CA TYR A 406 -9.66 -15.44 24.18
C TYR A 406 -11.08 -15.92 24.50
N ARG A 407 -11.98 -15.88 23.52
CA ARG A 407 -13.33 -16.44 23.68
C ARG A 407 -13.32 -17.95 23.92
N ALA A 408 -12.48 -18.71 23.20
CA ALA A 408 -12.35 -20.14 23.39
C ALA A 408 -11.78 -20.50 24.78
N GLN A 409 -10.91 -19.66 25.32
CA GLN A 409 -10.35 -19.76 26.67
C GLN A 409 -11.22 -19.09 27.75
N GLN A 410 -12.39 -18.55 27.42
CA GLN A 410 -13.30 -17.80 28.30
C GLN A 410 -12.71 -16.54 28.93
N ARG A 411 -11.63 -16.01 28.32
CA ARG A 411 -10.96 -14.75 28.71
C ARG A 411 -11.67 -13.56 28.09
N ILE A 412 -12.88 -13.28 28.60
CA ILE A 412 -13.78 -12.30 28.00
C ILE A 412 -13.29 -10.85 28.10
N PRO A 413 -12.68 -10.40 29.22
CA PRO A 413 -12.13 -9.04 29.29
C PRO A 413 -11.08 -8.75 28.22
N GLU A 414 -10.17 -9.69 27.96
CA GLU A 414 -9.14 -9.57 26.92
C GLU A 414 -9.76 -9.59 25.52
N ALA A 415 -10.83 -10.36 25.31
CA ALA A 415 -11.56 -10.34 24.04
C ALA A 415 -12.21 -8.98 23.76
N VAL A 416 -12.79 -8.33 24.79
CA VAL A 416 -13.35 -6.95 24.67
C VAL A 416 -12.25 -5.97 24.33
N ALA A 417 -11.15 -5.96 25.09
CA ALA A 417 -10.04 -5.04 24.85
C ALA A 417 -9.43 -5.19 23.45
N ALA A 418 -9.29 -6.43 22.96
CA ALA A 418 -8.78 -6.69 21.60
C ALA A 418 -9.75 -6.21 20.51
N LEU A 419 -11.09 -6.34 20.71
CA LEU A 419 -12.07 -5.78 19.77
C LEU A 419 -12.07 -4.25 19.76
N GLU A 420 -11.94 -3.61 20.93
CA GLU A 420 -11.87 -2.15 21.01
C GLU A 420 -10.64 -1.61 20.27
N GLN A 421 -9.48 -2.23 20.47
CA GLN A 421 -8.26 -1.89 19.75
C GLN A 421 -8.39 -2.11 18.24
N ALA A 422 -8.95 -3.25 17.83
CA ALA A 422 -9.17 -3.54 16.41
C ALA A 422 -10.12 -2.52 15.77
N GLY A 423 -11.19 -2.12 16.47
CA GLY A 423 -12.13 -1.12 16.00
C GLY A 423 -11.52 0.26 15.82
N ALA A 424 -10.63 0.68 16.72
CA ALA A 424 -9.89 1.94 16.58
C ALA A 424 -8.95 1.90 15.35
N LEU A 425 -8.19 0.81 15.18
CA LEU A 425 -7.27 0.66 14.05
C LEU A 425 -7.99 0.62 12.70
N PHE A 426 -9.16 -0.06 12.60
CA PHE A 426 -9.95 -0.04 11.36
C PHE A 426 -10.52 1.35 11.07
N ALA A 427 -10.91 2.13 12.08
CA ALA A 427 -11.34 3.51 11.91
C ALA A 427 -10.21 4.40 11.39
N ASP A 428 -8.99 4.25 11.91
CA ASP A 428 -7.80 4.99 11.47
C ASP A 428 -7.50 4.78 9.97
N VAL A 429 -7.70 3.55 9.48
CA VAL A 429 -7.48 3.21 8.07
C VAL A 429 -8.73 3.38 7.20
N ARG A 430 -9.83 3.89 7.77
CA ARG A 430 -11.14 4.08 7.11
C ARG A 430 -11.72 2.80 6.50
N ASP A 431 -11.48 1.67 7.13
CA ASP A 431 -12.09 0.38 6.77
C ASP A 431 -13.41 0.23 7.54
N ASP A 432 -14.44 0.97 7.11
CA ASP A 432 -15.73 1.04 7.77
C ASP A 432 -16.45 -0.31 7.82
N TYR A 433 -16.24 -1.16 6.81
CA TYR A 433 -16.81 -2.50 6.78
C TYR A 433 -16.28 -3.38 7.92
N ASN A 434 -14.96 -3.46 8.08
CA ASN A 434 -14.38 -4.25 9.17
C ASN A 434 -14.59 -3.59 10.54
N ALA A 435 -14.61 -2.26 10.62
CA ALA A 435 -14.99 -1.55 11.83
C ALA A 435 -16.43 -1.89 12.25
N ALA A 436 -17.38 -1.95 11.31
CA ALA A 436 -18.75 -2.38 11.57
C ALA A 436 -18.84 -3.81 12.09
N ARG A 437 -18.10 -4.75 11.48
CA ARG A 437 -18.02 -6.14 11.93
C ARG A 437 -17.50 -6.25 13.36
N VAL A 438 -16.43 -5.53 13.69
CA VAL A 438 -15.86 -5.49 15.04
C VAL A 438 -16.87 -4.91 16.03
N LYS A 439 -17.58 -3.83 15.70
CA LYS A 439 -18.64 -3.27 16.55
C LYS A 439 -19.78 -4.26 16.79
N ARG A 440 -20.19 -5.01 15.77
CA ARG A 440 -21.20 -6.07 15.89
C ARG A 440 -20.73 -7.20 16.83
N ASP A 441 -19.47 -7.63 16.70
CA ASP A 441 -18.91 -8.67 17.57
C ASP A 441 -18.76 -8.17 19.02
N LEU A 442 -18.39 -6.90 19.22
CA LEU A 442 -18.37 -6.26 20.54
C LEU A 442 -19.78 -6.22 21.16
N ALA A 443 -20.80 -5.88 20.36
CA ALA A 443 -22.20 -5.89 20.79
C ALA A 443 -22.65 -7.28 21.26
N ARG A 444 -22.30 -8.34 20.51
CA ARG A 444 -22.56 -9.74 20.88
C ARG A 444 -21.91 -10.09 22.21
N LEU A 445 -20.67 -9.64 22.41
CA LEU A 445 -19.91 -9.92 23.63
C LEU A 445 -20.52 -9.20 24.83
N HIS A 446 -20.85 -7.91 24.72
CA HIS A 446 -21.54 -7.16 25.78
C HIS A 446 -22.91 -7.75 26.10
N ARG A 447 -23.65 -8.24 25.09
CA ARG A 447 -24.92 -8.95 25.32
C ARG A 447 -24.72 -10.24 26.12
N SER A 448 -23.66 -11.00 25.84
CA SER A 448 -23.32 -12.20 26.61
C SER A 448 -22.98 -11.90 28.08
N LEU A 449 -22.39 -10.74 28.34
CA LEU A 449 -22.09 -10.21 29.66
C LEU A 449 -23.29 -9.52 30.34
N LYS A 450 -24.47 -9.54 29.72
CA LYS A 450 -25.70 -8.87 30.18
C LYS A 450 -25.59 -7.33 30.27
N ASN A 451 -24.62 -6.73 29.60
CA ASN A 451 -24.43 -5.29 29.50
C ASN A 451 -25.29 -4.71 28.34
N ALA A 452 -26.61 -4.61 28.56
CA ALA A 452 -27.57 -4.29 27.51
C ALA A 452 -27.31 -2.92 26.85
N ASP A 453 -26.95 -1.90 27.63
CA ASP A 453 -26.72 -0.54 27.11
C ASP A 453 -25.50 -0.48 26.19
N LEU A 454 -24.40 -1.11 26.58
CA LEU A 454 -23.19 -1.19 25.76
C LEU A 454 -23.43 -2.02 24.50
N ALA A 455 -24.18 -3.14 24.63
CA ALA A 455 -24.55 -3.95 23.48
C ALA A 455 -25.38 -3.18 22.46
N ASN A 456 -26.41 -2.44 22.91
CA ASN A 456 -27.26 -1.66 22.02
C ASN A 456 -26.48 -0.55 21.31
N ARG A 457 -25.66 0.22 22.05
CA ARG A 457 -24.78 1.26 21.46
C ARG A 457 -23.84 0.69 20.39
N ALA A 458 -23.24 -0.46 20.65
CA ALA A 458 -22.34 -1.10 19.71
C ALA A 458 -23.09 -1.63 18.47
N PHE A 459 -24.31 -2.15 18.61
CA PHE A 459 -25.16 -2.51 17.47
C PHE A 459 -25.54 -1.28 16.63
N ASP A 460 -25.95 -0.18 17.24
CA ASP A 460 -26.30 1.04 16.54
C ASP A 460 -25.09 1.59 15.75
N GLN A 461 -23.90 1.57 16.34
CA GLN A 461 -22.66 1.95 15.66
C GLN A 461 -22.34 1.01 14.48
N ALA A 462 -22.52 -0.30 14.64
CA ALA A 462 -22.29 -1.25 13.56
C ALA A 462 -23.25 -1.02 12.39
N ILE A 463 -24.53 -0.78 12.67
CA ILE A 463 -25.55 -0.50 11.66
C ILE A 463 -25.19 0.76 10.88
N ALA A 464 -24.86 1.85 11.59
CA ALA A 464 -24.50 3.12 10.95
C ALA A 464 -23.27 2.98 10.02
N LEU A 465 -22.25 2.23 10.43
CA LEU A 465 -21.06 1.98 9.62
C LEU A 465 -21.37 1.11 8.39
N PHE A 466 -22.19 0.04 8.53
CA PHE A 466 -22.61 -0.75 7.38
C PHE A 466 -23.44 0.05 6.38
N GLU A 467 -24.29 0.97 6.85
CA GLU A 467 -25.02 1.88 5.96
C GLU A 467 -24.11 2.87 5.26
N HIS A 468 -23.11 3.40 5.96
CA HIS A 468 -22.12 4.32 5.41
C HIS A 468 -21.29 3.69 4.28
N CYS A 469 -20.94 2.41 4.40
CA CYS A 469 -20.24 1.68 3.34
C CYS A 469 -21.18 0.97 2.34
N HIS A 470 -22.48 1.31 2.31
CA HIS A 470 -23.50 0.76 1.42
C HIS A 470 -23.78 -0.75 1.56
N GLU A 471 -23.40 -1.36 2.69
CA GLU A 471 -23.65 -2.77 3.01
C GLU A 471 -25.03 -2.96 3.68
N PHE A 472 -26.10 -2.63 2.94
CA PHE A 472 -27.47 -2.60 3.46
C PHE A 472 -27.98 -3.96 3.95
N GLN A 473 -27.53 -5.06 3.35
CA GLN A 473 -27.92 -6.41 3.80
C GLN A 473 -27.32 -6.71 5.18
N GLU A 474 -26.05 -6.39 5.41
CA GLU A 474 -25.38 -6.55 6.70
C GLU A 474 -25.98 -5.61 7.77
N ALA A 475 -26.31 -4.37 7.39
CA ALA A 475 -27.00 -3.44 8.27
C ALA A 475 -28.37 -4.00 8.71
N GLN A 476 -29.16 -4.54 7.77
CA GLN A 476 -30.47 -5.14 8.06
C GLN A 476 -30.34 -6.37 8.95
N ALA A 477 -29.43 -7.29 8.64
CA ALA A 477 -29.16 -8.47 9.46
C ALA A 477 -28.74 -8.08 10.90
N THR A 478 -27.90 -7.02 11.02
CA THR A 478 -27.47 -6.50 12.33
C THR A 478 -28.64 -5.88 13.12
N ARG A 479 -29.59 -5.19 12.45
CA ARG A 479 -30.82 -4.69 13.08
C ARG A 479 -31.71 -5.80 13.59
N GLU A 480 -31.89 -6.85 12.81
CA GLU A 480 -32.67 -8.01 13.20
C GLU A 480 -32.05 -8.72 14.40
N GLU A 481 -30.72 -8.88 14.38
CA GLU A 481 -29.96 -9.42 15.50
C GLU A 481 -30.06 -8.53 16.75
N ALA A 482 -30.00 -7.21 16.63
CA ALA A 482 -30.17 -6.27 17.73
C ALA A 482 -31.56 -6.40 18.38
N ARG A 483 -32.60 -6.55 17.55
CA ARG A 483 -34.00 -6.71 18.00
C ARG A 483 -34.33 -8.10 18.53
N ALA A 484 -33.54 -9.11 18.15
CA ALA A 484 -33.75 -10.48 18.62
C ALA A 484 -33.55 -10.53 20.15
N LYS A 485 -34.63 -10.30 20.91
CA LYS A 485 -34.68 -10.74 22.31
C LYS A 485 -34.29 -12.20 22.32
N LYS A 486 -33.50 -12.65 23.32
CA LYS A 486 -33.37 -14.09 23.60
C LYS A 486 -34.78 -14.65 23.55
N ARG A 487 -35.14 -15.35 22.50
CA ARG A 487 -36.30 -16.25 22.50
C ARG A 487 -35.89 -17.38 23.43
N GLY A 488 -36.09 -17.17 24.72
CA GLY A 488 -36.21 -18.32 25.63
C GLY A 488 -37.25 -19.24 25.01
N LEU A 489 -37.04 -20.54 25.08
CA LEU A 489 -38.06 -21.50 24.69
C LEU A 489 -39.39 -20.97 25.22
N PRO A 490 -40.43 -20.86 24.37
CA PRO A 490 -41.74 -20.41 24.84
C PRO A 490 -42.09 -21.21 26.11
N TRP A 491 -42.63 -20.55 27.11
CA TRP A 491 -42.91 -21.17 28.40
C TRP A 491 -43.67 -22.51 28.26
N TRP A 492 -44.53 -22.64 27.25
CA TRP A 492 -45.25 -23.87 26.94
C TRP A 492 -44.32 -25.01 26.45
N VAL A 493 -43.20 -24.68 25.74
CA VAL A 493 -42.17 -25.67 25.35
C VAL A 493 -41.40 -26.15 26.60
N ILE A 494 -41.07 -25.21 27.50
CA ILE A 494 -40.44 -25.57 28.80
C ILE A 494 -41.36 -26.48 29.61
N VAL A 495 -42.64 -26.11 29.66
CA VAL A 495 -43.67 -26.95 30.34
C VAL A 495 -43.78 -28.31 29.64
N ALA A 496 -43.82 -28.37 28.32
CA ALA A 496 -43.88 -29.63 27.58
C ALA A 496 -42.65 -30.52 27.85
N ILE A 497 -41.43 -29.94 27.89
CA ILE A 497 -40.20 -30.69 28.27
C ILE A 497 -40.26 -31.18 29.70
N VAL A 498 -40.70 -30.36 30.65
CA VAL A 498 -40.84 -30.76 32.07
C VAL A 498 -41.87 -31.86 32.20
N VAL A 499 -43.05 -31.74 31.57
CA VAL A 499 -44.08 -32.76 31.57
C VAL A 499 -43.56 -34.07 30.96
N PHE A 500 -42.84 -33.99 29.84
CA PHE A 500 -42.23 -35.17 29.18
C PHE A 500 -41.20 -35.85 30.08
N VAL A 501 -40.33 -35.09 30.76
CA VAL A 501 -39.33 -35.63 31.70
C VAL A 501 -40.00 -36.28 32.92
N VAL A 502 -41.05 -35.65 33.45
CA VAL A 502 -41.83 -36.20 34.55
C VAL A 502 -42.55 -37.52 34.14
N PHE A 503 -43.15 -37.52 32.92
CA PHE A 503 -43.78 -38.74 32.39
C PHE A 503 -42.75 -39.86 32.18
N LEU A 504 -41.58 -39.55 31.67
CA LEU A 504 -40.50 -40.51 31.49
C LEU A 504 -40.01 -41.09 32.83
N ALA A 505 -39.87 -40.22 33.86
CA ALA A 505 -39.47 -40.63 35.19
C ALA A 505 -40.52 -41.53 35.83
N LEU A 506 -41.80 -41.18 35.69
CA LEU A 506 -42.92 -42.03 36.20
C LEU A 506 -43.00 -43.35 35.43
N PHE A 507 -42.77 -43.38 34.14
CA PHE A 507 -42.74 -44.60 33.33
C PHE A 507 -41.57 -45.52 33.73
N VAL A 508 -40.36 -44.93 33.96
CA VAL A 508 -39.22 -45.72 34.48
C VAL A 508 -39.48 -46.27 35.88
N LEU A 509 -40.12 -45.51 36.78
CA LEU A 509 -40.55 -45.98 38.11
C LEU A 509 -41.57 -47.07 37.99
N ALA A 510 -42.56 -46.95 37.08
CA ALA A 510 -43.58 -48.00 36.88
C ALA A 510 -42.96 -49.31 36.38
N ILE A 511 -41.95 -49.26 35.52
CA ILE A 511 -41.19 -50.44 35.09
C ILE A 511 -40.36 -51.01 36.25
N ALA A 512 -39.73 -50.15 37.07
CA ALA A 512 -38.92 -50.61 38.21
C ALA A 512 -39.75 -51.25 39.38
N PHE A 513 -41.03 -50.90 39.47
CA PHE A 513 -41.95 -51.50 40.48
C PHE A 513 -42.77 -52.69 39.97
N HIS A 514 -42.62 -53.07 38.67
CA HIS A 514 -43.28 -54.28 38.10
C HIS A 514 -42.29 -55.42 37.83
N TRP A 515 -41.11 -55.36 38.44
CA TRP A 515 -40.14 -56.46 38.55
C TRP A 515 -39.89 -56.81 40.02
#